data_745c4d0baf2d0f5647788a5e41e8941c
#
_entry.id   745c4d0baf2d0f5647788a5e41e8941c
#
_cell.length_a   1.000
_cell.length_b   1.000
_cell.length_c   1.000
_cell.angle_alpha   90.00
_cell.angle_beta   90.00
_cell.angle_gamma   90.00
#
_symmetry.space_group_name_H-M   'P 1'
#
loop_
_entity.id
_entity.type
_entity.pdbx_description
1 polymer ?
#
loop_
_entity_poly.entity_id
_entity_poly.type
_entity_poly.pdbx_seq_one_letter_code
_entity_poly.pdbx_strand_id
1 'polypeptide(L)'
;MFHSLWRLGMQWKGMVIYMIRGVRFKIPQKMDNIIFNILCCLNVESYYWFKISSQTEVWGEQIEEDFFEKEFYKGDEFINIIKNKHRIIFLKIQAYLKECDLKNIHTYEEFVDSNCDIIILVYDCEFVEIYSKNESTSILFFRRAKALGYKSCGYITDDNDSRTKMAVI
;
A
#
# COMPACT_ATOMS: atom_id res chain seq x y z
N MET A 1 -2.57 -36.53 -8.79
CA MET A 1 -2.52 -37.35 -7.55
C MET A 1 -2.86 -36.47 -6.35
N PHE A 2 -4.06 -35.83 -6.33
CA PHE A 2 -4.53 -34.95 -5.23
C PHE A 2 -6.01 -35.17 -4.88
N HIS A 3 -6.49 -36.43 -5.01
CA HIS A 3 -7.91 -36.78 -4.81
C HIS A 3 -8.19 -37.70 -3.62
N SER A 4 -7.29 -37.86 -2.65
CA SER A 4 -7.49 -38.86 -1.57
C SER A 4 -7.46 -38.36 -0.13
N LEU A 5 -7.54 -37.03 0.14
CA LEU A 5 -7.53 -36.51 1.51
C LEU A 5 -8.90 -36.07 2.08
N TRP A 6 -10.00 -36.32 1.35
CA TRP A 6 -11.37 -35.93 1.77
C TRP A 6 -12.12 -36.99 2.58
N ARG A 7 -11.47 -38.04 3.07
CA ARG A 7 -12.16 -39.16 3.78
C ARG A 7 -11.73 -39.42 5.22
N LEU A 8 -11.12 -38.47 5.89
CA LEU A 8 -11.00 -38.52 7.35
C LEU A 8 -11.85 -37.40 7.93
N GLY A 9 -13.02 -37.78 8.47
CA GLY A 9 -14.02 -36.92 9.08
C GLY A 9 -13.50 -36.16 10.31
N MET A 10 -12.52 -35.31 10.14
CA MET A 10 -12.16 -34.28 11.12
C MET A 10 -13.09 -33.10 10.88
N GLN A 11 -14.09 -32.96 11.74
CA GLN A 11 -14.83 -31.73 11.91
C GLN A 11 -13.80 -30.65 12.38
N TRP A 12 -13.28 -29.86 11.45
CA TRP A 12 -12.58 -28.64 11.79
C TRP A 12 -13.62 -27.65 12.29
N LYS A 13 -13.78 -27.56 13.61
CA LYS A 13 -14.57 -26.52 14.26
C LYS A 13 -13.96 -25.17 13.90
N GLY A 14 -14.57 -24.47 12.94
CA GLY A 14 -14.64 -23.02 12.94
C GLY A 14 -13.36 -22.21 12.73
N MET A 15 -12.37 -22.69 11.95
CA MET A 15 -11.31 -21.80 11.51
C MET A 15 -11.80 -21.06 10.25
N VAL A 16 -12.31 -19.85 10.42
CA VAL A 16 -12.60 -18.94 9.31
C VAL A 16 -11.26 -18.46 8.79
N ILE A 17 -10.90 -18.87 7.58
CA ILE A 17 -9.71 -18.37 6.89
C ILE A 17 -10.12 -17.09 6.17
N TYR A 18 -9.72 -15.93 6.67
CA TYR A 18 -9.92 -14.67 6.00
C TYR A 18 -8.82 -14.45 4.96
N MET A 19 -9.22 -13.97 3.79
CA MET A 19 -8.25 -13.56 2.78
C MET A 19 -7.67 -12.19 3.15
N ILE A 20 -6.34 -12.13 3.29
CA ILE A 20 -5.63 -10.87 3.53
C ILE A 20 -5.58 -10.08 2.22
N ARG A 21 -6.19 -8.89 2.21
CA ARG A 21 -6.18 -7.92 1.10
C ARG A 21 -5.06 -6.90 1.23
N GLY A 22 -4.59 -6.67 2.46
CA GLY A 22 -3.61 -5.64 2.75
C GLY A 22 -3.44 -5.39 4.23
N VAL A 23 -2.92 -4.21 4.55
CA VAL A 23 -2.69 -3.74 5.93
C VAL A 23 -3.16 -2.31 6.11
N ARG A 24 -3.55 -1.97 7.34
CA ARG A 24 -3.87 -0.60 7.75
C ARG A 24 -3.15 -0.26 9.04
N PHE A 25 -2.79 1.00 9.20
CA PHE A 25 -2.19 1.54 10.43
C PHE A 25 -2.29 3.06 10.47
N LYS A 26 -1.98 3.61 11.64
CA LYS A 26 -1.91 5.06 11.85
C LYS A 26 -0.48 5.49 12.11
N ILE A 27 -0.10 6.59 11.46
CA ILE A 27 1.19 7.25 11.62
C ILE A 27 1.04 8.51 12.47
N PRO A 28 2.12 9.02 13.10
CA PRO A 28 2.10 10.33 13.74
C PRO A 28 1.85 11.44 12.70
N GLN A 29 0.91 12.35 12.99
CA GLN A 29 0.48 13.43 12.07
C GLN A 29 1.63 14.34 11.57
N LYS A 30 2.74 14.44 12.31
CA LYS A 30 3.89 15.28 11.95
C LYS A 30 5.11 14.44 11.55
N MET A 31 4.89 13.32 10.88
CA MET A 31 5.98 12.44 10.46
C MET A 31 6.47 12.82 9.06
N ASP A 32 7.78 13.06 8.95
CA ASP A 32 8.45 13.22 7.67
C ASP A 32 8.86 11.88 7.06
N ASN A 33 9.07 11.84 5.74
CA ASN A 33 9.60 10.72 4.97
C ASN A 33 8.81 9.40 5.14
N ILE A 34 7.49 9.52 5.33
CA ILE A 34 6.64 8.36 5.64
C ILE A 34 6.72 7.29 4.56
N ILE A 35 6.71 7.67 3.28
CA ILE A 35 6.73 6.72 2.16
C ILE A 35 8.05 5.96 2.13
N PHE A 36 9.19 6.63 2.32
CA PHE A 36 10.48 5.97 2.43
C PHE A 36 10.51 5.00 3.62
N ASN A 37 10.05 5.45 4.79
CA ASN A 37 10.05 4.65 6.01
C ASN A 37 9.21 3.37 5.88
N ILE A 38 8.08 3.44 5.19
CA ILE A 38 7.22 2.27 4.93
C ILE A 38 7.86 1.35 3.90
N LEU A 39 8.34 1.91 2.79
CA LEU A 39 8.74 1.13 1.61
C LEU A 39 10.15 0.55 1.69
N CYS A 40 11.02 1.01 2.59
CA CYS A 40 12.39 0.50 2.69
C CYS A 40 12.49 -1.00 3.07
N CYS A 41 11.38 -1.67 3.40
CA CYS A 41 11.32 -3.12 3.55
C CYS A 41 11.11 -3.87 2.22
N LEU A 42 10.79 -3.16 1.13
CA LEU A 42 10.65 -3.70 -0.22
C LEU A 42 11.87 -3.40 -1.08
N ASN A 43 12.04 -4.20 -2.14
CA ASN A 43 12.90 -3.81 -3.26
C ASN A 43 12.14 -2.82 -4.17
N VAL A 44 12.12 -1.53 -3.76
CA VAL A 44 11.37 -0.46 -4.43
C VAL A 44 11.78 -0.32 -5.90
N GLU A 45 13.05 -0.57 -6.20
CA GLU A 45 13.65 -0.45 -7.54
C GLU A 45 13.08 -1.47 -8.54
N SER A 46 12.51 -2.57 -8.05
CA SER A 46 11.91 -3.59 -8.93
C SER A 46 10.51 -3.22 -9.43
N TYR A 47 9.95 -2.11 -8.98
CA TYR A 47 8.61 -1.67 -9.34
C TYR A 47 8.62 -0.43 -10.23
N TYR A 48 7.54 -0.29 -10.98
CA TYR A 48 7.12 0.94 -11.64
C TYR A 48 6.03 1.59 -10.79
N TRP A 49 6.16 2.87 -10.50
CA TRP A 49 5.28 3.62 -9.59
C TRP A 49 4.43 4.62 -10.34
N PHE A 50 3.14 4.56 -10.14
CA PHE A 50 2.17 5.43 -10.79
C PHE A 50 1.40 6.23 -9.73
N LYS A 51 1.67 7.53 -9.67
CA LYS A 51 0.96 8.47 -8.80
C LYS A 51 -0.37 8.84 -9.44
N ILE A 52 -1.46 8.62 -8.72
CA ILE A 52 -2.81 8.99 -9.15
C ILE A 52 -3.17 10.37 -8.59
N SER A 53 -2.94 10.59 -7.29
CA SER A 53 -3.20 11.85 -6.61
C SER A 53 -2.23 12.01 -5.45
N SER A 54 -1.84 13.25 -5.18
CA SER A 54 -1.02 13.60 -4.03
C SER A 54 -1.34 15.01 -3.56
N GLN A 55 -1.25 15.20 -2.25
CA GLN A 55 -1.12 16.49 -1.60
C GLN A 55 -0.01 16.34 -0.57
N THR A 56 1.05 17.11 -0.73
CA THR A 56 2.28 17.00 0.06
C THR A 56 2.69 18.35 0.60
N GLU A 57 3.35 18.34 1.74
CA GLU A 57 4.01 19.50 2.32
C GLU A 57 5.52 19.26 2.36
N VAL A 58 6.30 20.21 1.89
CA VAL A 58 7.76 20.25 2.04
C VAL A 58 8.12 21.41 2.97
N TRP A 59 8.74 21.09 4.12
CA TRP A 59 9.05 22.09 5.13
C TRP A 59 10.32 22.90 4.76
N GLY A 60 10.20 24.22 4.88
CA GLY A 60 11.35 25.14 4.89
C GLY A 60 11.52 26.02 3.66
N GLU A 61 10.82 25.78 2.58
CA GLU A 61 10.72 26.66 1.42
C GLU A 61 9.27 26.73 0.95
N GLN A 62 8.84 27.89 0.48
CA GLN A 62 7.54 28.03 -0.20
C GLN A 62 7.64 27.30 -1.54
N ILE A 63 7.38 26.00 -1.54
CA ILE A 63 7.32 25.22 -2.78
C ILE A 63 5.86 25.17 -3.19
N GLU A 64 5.54 25.93 -4.23
CA GLU A 64 4.24 25.87 -4.92
C GLU A 64 4.09 24.62 -5.78
N GLU A 65 5.12 23.76 -5.84
CA GLU A 65 5.17 22.57 -6.69
C GLU A 65 4.88 21.30 -5.90
N ASP A 66 4.13 20.38 -6.50
CA ASP A 66 3.88 19.06 -5.93
C ASP A 66 5.21 18.30 -5.75
N PHE A 67 5.43 17.69 -4.58
CA PHE A 67 6.60 16.86 -4.30
C PHE A 67 6.79 15.75 -5.37
N PHE A 68 5.70 15.21 -5.87
CA PHE A 68 5.70 14.28 -6.99
C PHE A 68 5.39 15.02 -8.30
N GLU A 69 6.42 15.50 -8.98
CA GLU A 69 6.30 16.27 -10.22
C GLU A 69 5.71 15.47 -11.39
N LYS A 70 5.93 14.16 -11.41
CA LYS A 70 5.47 13.26 -12.47
C LYS A 70 4.34 12.35 -11.98
N GLU A 71 3.60 11.79 -12.92
CA GLU A 71 2.64 10.72 -12.64
C GLU A 71 3.31 9.34 -12.60
N PHE A 72 4.38 9.15 -13.36
CA PHE A 72 5.05 7.87 -13.51
C PHE A 72 6.53 7.96 -13.16
N TYR A 73 7.03 6.94 -12.43
CA TYR A 73 8.42 6.81 -12.00
C TYR A 73 8.91 5.38 -12.17
N LYS A 74 10.13 5.21 -12.67
CA LYS A 74 10.87 3.97 -12.49
C LYS A 74 11.31 3.84 -11.04
N GLY A 75 11.51 2.61 -10.56
CA GLY A 75 11.79 2.36 -9.16
C GLY A 75 13.05 3.02 -8.63
N ASP A 76 14.12 3.10 -9.42
CA ASP A 76 15.37 3.80 -9.10
C ASP A 76 15.17 5.31 -8.98
N GLU A 77 14.36 5.91 -9.83
CA GLU A 77 13.98 7.32 -9.74
C GLU A 77 13.09 7.56 -8.52
N PHE A 78 12.09 6.71 -8.31
CA PHE A 78 11.15 6.83 -7.21
C PHE A 78 11.83 6.74 -5.84
N ILE A 79 12.74 5.78 -5.62
CA ILE A 79 13.46 5.66 -4.35
C ILE A 79 14.31 6.90 -4.05
N ASN A 80 14.88 7.54 -5.06
CA ASN A 80 15.66 8.75 -4.89
C ASN A 80 14.79 9.95 -4.49
N ILE A 81 13.56 10.04 -5.03
CA ILE A 81 12.62 11.11 -4.68
C ILE A 81 12.14 10.95 -3.24
N ILE A 82 11.67 9.77 -2.85
CA ILE A 82 11.08 9.56 -1.52
C ILE A 82 12.09 9.61 -0.37
N LYS A 83 13.40 9.58 -0.65
CA LYS A 83 14.44 9.86 0.35
C LYS A 83 14.49 11.33 0.76
N ASN A 84 14.04 12.25 -0.10
CA ASN A 84 14.00 13.66 0.22
C ASN A 84 12.91 13.94 1.28
N LYS A 85 13.11 15.01 2.05
CA LYS A 85 12.19 15.37 3.11
C LYS A 85 10.82 15.75 2.55
N HIS A 86 9.79 15.07 3.00
CA HIS A 86 8.41 15.32 2.58
C HIS A 86 7.43 14.91 3.68
N ARG A 87 6.25 15.51 3.66
CA ARG A 87 5.09 15.09 4.46
C ARG A 87 3.92 14.87 3.54
N ILE A 88 3.22 13.76 3.72
CA ILE A 88 2.04 13.40 2.94
C ILE A 88 0.79 13.83 3.70
N ILE A 89 -0.09 14.56 3.03
CA ILE A 89 -1.46 14.84 3.48
C ILE A 89 -2.40 13.81 2.89
N PHE A 90 -2.40 13.70 1.55
CA PHE A 90 -3.11 12.68 0.77
C PHE A 90 -2.17 12.09 -0.27
N LEU A 91 -2.25 10.79 -0.48
CA LEU A 91 -1.52 10.10 -1.54
C LEU A 91 -2.29 8.86 -1.98
N LYS A 92 -2.48 8.73 -3.28
CA LYS A 92 -2.78 7.46 -3.92
C LYS A 92 -1.70 7.15 -4.93
N ILE A 93 -0.99 6.04 -4.71
CA ILE A 93 0.06 5.56 -5.61
C ILE A 93 -0.09 4.06 -5.84
N GLN A 94 0.18 3.63 -7.05
CA GLN A 94 0.07 2.25 -7.52
C GLN A 94 1.45 1.74 -7.94
N ALA A 95 1.74 0.46 -7.67
CA ALA A 95 2.99 -0.17 -8.05
C ALA A 95 2.76 -1.40 -8.94
N TYR A 96 3.62 -1.56 -9.94
CA TYR A 96 3.58 -2.59 -10.96
C TYR A 96 4.95 -3.25 -11.11
N LEU A 97 5.01 -4.58 -11.26
CA LEU A 97 6.27 -5.30 -11.51
C LEU A 97 6.74 -5.19 -12.98
N LYS A 98 5.83 -4.83 -13.88
CA LYS A 98 6.14 -4.65 -15.32
C LYS A 98 5.56 -3.33 -15.78
N GLU A 99 6.28 -2.69 -16.71
CA GLU A 99 5.73 -1.57 -17.45
C GLU A 99 4.56 -2.08 -18.29
N CYS A 100 3.40 -1.52 -18.07
CA CYS A 100 2.14 -1.92 -18.70
C CYS A 100 1.21 -0.72 -18.85
N ASP A 101 0.03 -0.94 -19.41
CA ASP A 101 -0.99 0.10 -19.50
C ASP A 101 -1.42 0.52 -18.08
N LEU A 102 -0.97 1.71 -17.69
CA LEU A 102 -1.25 2.30 -16.38
C LEU A 102 -2.64 2.91 -16.39
N LYS A 103 -3.45 2.54 -15.41
CA LYS A 103 -4.79 3.11 -15.23
C LYS A 103 -5.09 3.37 -13.77
N ASN A 104 -5.92 4.37 -13.51
CA ASN A 104 -6.44 4.59 -12.18
C ASN A 104 -7.40 3.45 -11.80
N ILE A 105 -7.11 2.77 -10.71
CA ILE A 105 -7.91 1.67 -10.17
C ILE A 105 -8.87 2.25 -9.14
N HIS A 106 -10.16 2.04 -9.31
CA HIS A 106 -11.20 2.66 -8.49
C HIS A 106 -11.78 1.75 -7.43
N THR A 107 -11.77 0.42 -7.64
CA THR A 107 -12.35 -0.56 -6.71
C THR A 107 -11.36 -1.68 -6.40
N TYR A 108 -11.67 -2.48 -5.38
CA TYR A 108 -10.86 -3.66 -5.04
C TYR A 108 -10.96 -4.73 -6.13
N GLU A 109 -12.12 -4.90 -6.74
CA GLU A 109 -12.33 -5.83 -7.85
C GLU A 109 -11.45 -5.45 -9.04
N GLU A 110 -11.43 -4.16 -9.42
CA GLU A 110 -10.51 -3.69 -10.46
C GLU A 110 -9.05 -3.92 -10.10
N PHE A 111 -8.67 -3.77 -8.82
CA PHE A 111 -7.32 -4.07 -8.36
C PHE A 111 -6.97 -5.55 -8.57
N VAL A 112 -7.85 -6.46 -8.17
CA VAL A 112 -7.65 -7.90 -8.34
C VAL A 112 -7.48 -8.29 -9.80
N ASP A 113 -8.29 -7.70 -10.70
CA ASP A 113 -8.28 -8.00 -12.13
C ASP A 113 -7.17 -7.29 -12.92
N SER A 114 -6.48 -6.32 -12.32
CA SER A 114 -5.42 -5.53 -12.96
C SER A 114 -4.06 -6.20 -12.89
N ASN A 115 -3.05 -5.56 -13.49
CA ASN A 115 -1.62 -5.90 -13.31
C ASN A 115 -0.96 -5.12 -12.16
N CYS A 116 -1.72 -4.33 -11.40
CA CYS A 116 -1.23 -3.62 -10.23
C CYS A 116 -0.95 -4.59 -9.09
N ASP A 117 0.23 -4.52 -8.47
CA ASP A 117 0.62 -5.40 -7.37
C ASP A 117 0.36 -4.78 -6.00
N ILE A 118 0.51 -3.45 -5.90
CA ILE A 118 0.38 -2.72 -4.64
C ILE A 118 -0.36 -1.40 -4.88
N ILE A 119 -1.29 -1.06 -3.99
CA ILE A 119 -1.89 0.28 -3.90
C ILE A 119 -1.63 0.82 -2.50
N ILE A 120 -1.08 2.02 -2.42
CA ILE A 120 -0.86 2.74 -1.16
C ILE A 120 -1.81 3.94 -1.13
N LEU A 121 -2.58 4.02 -0.05
CA LEU A 121 -3.47 5.12 0.26
C LEU A 121 -3.02 5.77 1.56
N VAL A 122 -2.74 7.07 1.52
CA VAL A 122 -2.50 7.89 2.72
C VAL A 122 -3.53 8.99 2.74
N TYR A 123 -4.19 9.21 3.87
CA TYR A 123 -5.20 10.25 4.02
C TYR A 123 -5.20 10.86 5.42
N ASP A 124 -5.62 12.12 5.48
CA ASP A 124 -5.68 12.93 6.71
C ASP A 124 -4.35 13.00 7.49
N CYS A 125 -3.20 12.94 6.79
CA CYS A 125 -1.84 12.95 7.40
C CYS A 125 -1.58 11.81 8.42
N GLU A 126 -2.51 10.89 8.61
CA GLU A 126 -2.46 9.93 9.72
C GLU A 126 -2.76 8.49 9.29
N PHE A 127 -3.71 8.29 8.38
CA PHE A 127 -4.18 6.96 8.04
C PHE A 127 -3.44 6.42 6.82
N VAL A 128 -2.98 5.18 6.92
CA VAL A 128 -2.34 4.45 5.83
C VAL A 128 -3.04 3.12 5.61
N GLU A 129 -3.41 2.85 4.36
CA GLU A 129 -3.89 1.56 3.90
C GLU A 129 -3.06 1.11 2.70
N ILE A 130 -2.58 -0.12 2.74
CA ILE A 130 -1.78 -0.72 1.68
C ILE A 130 -2.44 -2.02 1.25
N TYR A 131 -2.91 -2.07 0.02
CA TYR A 131 -3.43 -3.28 -0.60
C TYR A 131 -2.31 -3.95 -1.38
N SER A 132 -2.22 -5.27 -1.31
CA SER A 132 -1.23 -6.06 -2.03
C SER A 132 -1.82 -7.38 -2.50
N LYS A 133 -1.53 -7.77 -3.73
CA LYS A 133 -1.91 -9.09 -4.27
C LYS A 133 -1.16 -10.24 -3.58
N ASN A 134 0.02 -9.97 -3.07
CA ASN A 134 0.84 -10.95 -2.41
C ASN A 134 0.72 -10.84 -0.89
N GLU A 135 0.19 -11.89 -0.26
CA GLU A 135 0.02 -11.95 1.20
C GLU A 135 1.35 -11.76 1.94
N SER A 136 2.46 -12.31 1.43
CA SER A 136 3.77 -12.14 2.08
C SER A 136 4.22 -10.67 2.08
N THR A 137 3.85 -9.89 1.08
CA THR A 137 4.08 -8.44 1.02
C THR A 137 3.23 -7.73 2.08
N SER A 138 1.98 -8.10 2.27
CA SER A 138 1.13 -7.58 3.34
C SER A 138 1.71 -7.88 4.73
N ILE A 139 2.20 -9.09 4.95
CA ILE A 139 2.87 -9.47 6.21
C ILE A 139 4.14 -8.63 6.44
N LEU A 140 4.91 -8.39 5.39
CA LEU A 140 6.11 -7.56 5.45
C LEU A 140 5.78 -6.13 5.88
N PHE A 141 4.79 -5.50 5.28
CA PHE A 141 4.30 -4.17 5.66
C PHE A 141 3.76 -4.12 7.09
N PHE A 142 3.02 -5.14 7.51
CA PHE A 142 2.52 -5.23 8.88
C PHE A 142 3.67 -5.25 9.90
N ARG A 143 4.66 -6.11 9.67
CA ARG A 143 5.86 -6.20 10.52
C ARG A 143 6.63 -4.89 10.54
N ARG A 144 6.76 -4.25 9.39
CA ARG A 144 7.44 -2.95 9.27
C ARG A 144 6.73 -1.87 10.07
N ALA A 145 5.40 -1.75 9.93
CA ALA A 145 4.60 -0.79 10.67
C ALA A 145 4.72 -0.99 12.19
N LYS A 146 4.69 -2.25 12.65
CA LYS A 146 4.91 -2.59 14.07
C LYS A 146 6.31 -2.21 14.54
N ALA A 147 7.35 -2.49 13.77
CA ALA A 147 8.74 -2.15 14.10
C ALA A 147 8.97 -0.64 14.19
N LEU A 148 8.25 0.16 13.39
CA LEU A 148 8.25 1.62 13.43
C LEU A 148 7.41 2.20 14.59
N GLY A 149 6.72 1.36 15.37
CA GLY A 149 5.88 1.80 16.48
C GLY A 149 4.56 2.45 16.06
N TYR A 150 4.10 2.22 14.82
CA TYR A 150 2.85 2.77 14.34
C TYR A 150 1.65 2.18 15.08
N LYS A 151 0.58 2.96 15.18
CA LYS A 151 -0.62 2.60 15.96
C LYS A 151 -1.67 1.91 15.10
N SER A 152 -2.59 1.22 15.75
CA SER A 152 -3.76 0.59 15.11
C SER A 152 -3.41 -0.31 13.92
N CYS A 153 -2.24 -0.98 13.98
CA CYS A 153 -1.84 -1.91 12.93
C CYS A 153 -2.76 -3.12 12.87
N GLY A 154 -3.32 -3.39 11.71
CA GLY A 154 -4.20 -4.52 11.45
C GLY A 154 -4.15 -4.96 10.00
N TYR A 155 -4.55 -6.20 9.74
CA TYR A 155 -4.77 -6.67 8.38
C TYR A 155 -6.12 -6.17 7.87
N ILE A 156 -6.16 -5.82 6.59
CA ILE A 156 -7.39 -5.62 5.82
C ILE A 156 -7.75 -6.99 5.25
N THR A 157 -8.97 -7.46 5.50
CA THR A 157 -9.47 -8.76 5.07
C THR A 157 -10.80 -8.60 4.35
N ASP A 158 -11.24 -9.63 3.66
CA ASP A 158 -12.56 -9.69 3.04
C ASP A 158 -13.72 -9.49 4.03
N ASP A 159 -13.52 -9.83 5.30
CA ASP A 159 -14.52 -9.67 6.37
C ASP A 159 -14.59 -8.23 6.94
N ASN A 160 -13.45 -7.53 6.99
CA ASN A 160 -13.37 -6.21 7.65
C ASN A 160 -13.12 -5.03 6.71
N ASP A 161 -13.07 -5.27 5.40
CA ASP A 161 -12.88 -4.24 4.40
C ASP A 161 -14.21 -3.61 4.00
N SER A 162 -14.49 -2.44 4.58
CA SER A 162 -15.69 -1.64 4.25
C SER A 162 -15.47 -0.64 3.12
N ARG A 163 -14.27 -0.57 2.56
CA ARG A 163 -13.92 0.39 1.51
C ARG A 163 -14.53 -0.02 0.18
N THR A 164 -15.38 0.83 -0.37
CA THR A 164 -16.02 0.63 -1.68
C THR A 164 -15.24 1.29 -2.82
N LYS A 165 -14.43 2.32 -2.51
CA LYS A 165 -13.62 3.04 -3.49
C LYS A 165 -12.18 3.17 -3.02
N MET A 166 -11.24 2.92 -3.91
CA MET A 166 -9.81 3.15 -3.69
C MET A 166 -9.44 4.60 -4.00
N ALA A 167 -9.96 5.51 -3.19
CA ALA A 167 -9.73 6.95 -3.28
C ALA A 167 -9.31 7.51 -1.92
N VAL A 168 -8.63 8.65 -1.93
CA VAL A 168 -8.13 9.36 -0.72
C VAL A 168 -8.82 10.71 -0.53
N ILE A 169 -9.57 11.15 -1.53
CA ILE A 169 -10.38 12.40 -1.54
C ILE A 169 -11.74 12.08 -2.12
#